data_35521c8030b5f23116773e421180f351
#
_entry.id   35521c8030b5f23116773e421180f351
#
_cell.length_a   1.000
_cell.length_b   1.000
_cell.length_c   1.000
_cell.angle_alpha   90.00
_cell.angle_beta   90.00
_cell.angle_gamma   90.00
#
_symmetry.space_group_name_H-M   'P 1'
#
loop_
_entity.id
_entity.type
_entity.pdbx_description
1 polymer ?
#
loop_
_entity_poly.entity_id
_entity_poly.type
_entity_poly.pdbx_seq_one_letter_code
_entity_poly.pdbx_strand_id
1 'polypeptide(L)'
;MKGRLLSIDVLRGMTLIFMIIVNQPGSWDNVFAPLLHADWNGLTPTDYIFPNFLFIVGVSIVLSLNNKKGLLDRNKTIKKIIWRAFKIYLVGLFLWIFPSFDFDNIRWTGVLQRISFVFLFCGMIYLFIEKRYFMYLSVITLILYWFIMLYIPIPGIGQPDLSVPELNMAHYIDKNYLPGIMWQDTWDPEGILTTIPSIITGVFGLIAGTILVSSKDLKDKLLKLFYIGLILVFVGDFFSWSFPVNKNLWSTSYTFLMGGMSFMLTAAFTYLIDVNGYKKFKMSQVFGTNSIFTYVLAGVLVSLFYSDYIIGIQLNSIFVNTLIDTGVYPK
;
A
#
# COMPACT_ATOMS: atom_id res chain seq x y z
N MET A 1 -5.81 -22.55 15.31
CA MET A 1 -6.73 -21.42 15.56
C MET A 1 -7.93 -21.57 14.63
N LYS A 2 -9.14 -21.79 15.17
CA LYS A 2 -10.40 -21.82 14.40
C LYS A 2 -11.11 -20.45 14.38
N GLY A 3 -10.45 -19.36 14.78
CA GLY A 3 -11.04 -18.03 14.91
C GLY A 3 -10.38 -16.98 14.01
N ARG A 4 -11.04 -15.82 13.90
CA ARG A 4 -10.55 -14.62 13.21
C ARG A 4 -9.35 -14.05 14.00
N LEU A 5 -8.23 -13.77 13.34
CA LEU A 5 -7.07 -13.10 13.95
C LEU A 5 -7.38 -11.61 14.13
N LEU A 6 -7.55 -11.21 15.39
CA LEU A 6 -7.89 -9.83 15.74
C LEU A 6 -6.73 -8.87 15.41
N SER A 7 -5.49 -9.33 15.59
CA SER A 7 -4.28 -8.57 15.28
C SER A 7 -4.26 -8.02 13.85
N ILE A 8 -4.70 -8.81 12.87
CA ILE A 8 -4.71 -8.40 11.46
C ILE A 8 -5.75 -7.30 11.21
N ASP A 9 -6.91 -7.38 11.86
CA ASP A 9 -7.91 -6.31 11.74
C ASP A 9 -7.44 -5.02 12.42
N VAL A 10 -6.80 -5.14 13.58
CA VAL A 10 -6.22 -3.99 14.30
C VAL A 10 -5.10 -3.35 13.49
N LEU A 11 -4.17 -4.16 12.96
CA LEU A 11 -3.04 -3.66 12.18
C LEU A 11 -3.53 -2.94 10.91
N ARG A 12 -4.53 -3.51 10.22
CA ARG A 12 -5.16 -2.85 9.05
C ARG A 12 -5.81 -1.53 9.42
N GLY A 13 -6.52 -1.48 10.54
CA GLY A 13 -7.18 -0.27 11.00
C GLY A 13 -6.22 0.81 11.46
N MET A 14 -5.12 0.45 12.13
CA MET A 14 -4.05 1.39 12.47
C MET A 14 -3.42 1.98 11.21
N THR A 15 -3.08 1.13 10.25
CA THR A 15 -2.53 1.57 8.96
C THR A 15 -3.48 2.55 8.26
N LEU A 16 -4.79 2.29 8.30
CA LEU A 16 -5.78 3.17 7.71
C LEU A 16 -5.92 4.50 8.46
N ILE A 17 -5.89 4.47 9.81
CA ILE A 17 -5.93 5.70 10.62
C ILE A 17 -4.71 6.57 10.30
N PHE A 18 -3.51 6.00 10.27
CA PHE A 18 -2.32 6.75 9.89
C PHE A 18 -2.39 7.28 8.46
N MET A 19 -2.92 6.49 7.51
CA MET A 19 -3.12 6.94 6.12
C MET A 19 -4.02 8.17 6.04
N ILE A 20 -5.12 8.20 6.81
CA ILE A 20 -6.01 9.36 6.87
C ILE A 20 -5.29 10.58 7.46
N ILE A 21 -4.56 10.40 8.56
CA ILE A 21 -3.83 11.49 9.22
C ILE A 21 -2.78 12.12 8.29
N VAL A 22 -1.94 11.30 7.64
CA VAL A 22 -0.85 11.82 6.81
C VAL A 22 -1.32 12.41 5.48
N ASN A 23 -2.46 11.97 4.96
CA ASN A 23 -3.03 12.51 3.73
C ASN A 23 -3.90 13.75 3.96
N GLN A 24 -4.15 14.14 5.21
CA GLN A 24 -5.04 15.22 5.59
C GLN A 24 -4.43 16.10 6.69
N PRO A 25 -3.31 16.79 6.42
CA PRO A 25 -2.59 17.53 7.46
C PRO A 25 -3.28 18.86 7.87
N GLY A 26 -4.38 19.24 7.23
CA GLY A 26 -5.02 20.54 7.45
C GLY A 26 -4.34 21.69 6.68
N SER A 27 -3.05 21.85 6.81
CA SER A 27 -2.22 22.76 5.99
C SER A 27 -0.92 22.06 5.60
N TRP A 28 -0.58 22.10 4.32
CA TRP A 28 0.67 21.51 3.80
C TRP A 28 1.90 22.35 4.14
N ASP A 29 1.73 23.63 4.47
CA ASP A 29 2.84 24.54 4.82
C ASP A 29 3.37 24.29 6.25
N ASN A 30 2.57 23.63 7.10
CA ASN A 30 2.88 23.44 8.52
C ASN A 30 2.71 21.97 8.95
N VAL A 31 3.36 21.04 8.24
CA VAL A 31 3.33 19.61 8.55
C VAL A 31 4.59 19.20 9.32
N PHE A 32 4.43 18.41 10.38
CA PHE A 32 5.59 17.80 11.05
C PHE A 32 6.36 16.91 10.09
N ALA A 33 7.67 17.08 10.00
CA ALA A 33 8.54 16.36 9.07
C ALA A 33 8.34 14.83 9.05
N PRO A 34 8.11 14.11 10.18
CA PRO A 34 7.82 12.68 10.16
C PRO A 34 6.50 12.30 9.47
N LEU A 35 5.57 13.24 9.27
CA LEU A 35 4.29 13.03 8.60
C LEU A 35 4.33 13.37 7.10
N LEU A 36 5.44 13.93 6.62
CA LEU A 36 5.70 14.13 5.20
C LEU A 36 6.28 12.85 4.59
N HIS A 37 6.11 12.70 3.30
CA HIS A 37 6.85 11.70 2.51
C HIS A 37 8.28 12.18 2.27
N ALA A 38 9.21 11.24 2.02
CA ALA A 38 10.52 11.59 1.49
C ALA A 38 10.34 12.24 0.10
N ASP A 39 11.08 13.33 -0.16
CA ASP A 39 10.95 14.09 -1.40
C ASP A 39 11.21 13.20 -2.62
N TRP A 40 12.28 12.42 -2.60
CA TRP A 40 12.59 11.45 -3.66
C TRP A 40 13.25 10.19 -3.07
N ASN A 41 14.56 10.17 -2.87
CA ASN A 41 15.26 9.08 -2.21
C ASN A 41 15.23 9.27 -0.70
N GLY A 42 15.05 8.17 0.03
CA GLY A 42 14.97 8.17 1.49
C GLY A 42 13.70 7.56 2.02
N LEU A 43 13.46 7.73 3.30
CA LEU A 43 12.37 7.09 4.01
C LEU A 43 11.94 7.94 5.21
N THR A 44 10.66 8.19 5.30
CA THR A 44 10.02 8.77 6.49
C THR A 44 9.06 7.76 7.13
N PRO A 45 8.61 7.95 8.37
CA PRO A 45 7.59 7.09 8.97
C PRO A 45 6.31 6.97 8.14
N THR A 46 5.94 8.00 7.40
CA THR A 46 4.77 8.03 6.50
C THR A 46 4.90 7.01 5.37
N ASP A 47 6.11 6.76 4.88
CA ASP A 47 6.35 5.84 3.77
C ASP A 47 6.15 4.36 4.13
N TYR A 48 6.04 4.01 5.42
CA TYR A 48 5.72 2.65 5.89
C TYR A 48 4.23 2.29 5.74
N ILE A 49 3.34 3.26 5.62
CA ILE A 49 1.90 3.07 5.74
C ILE A 49 1.35 2.25 4.57
N PHE A 50 1.60 2.70 3.35
CA PHE A 50 1.01 2.10 2.16
C PHE A 50 1.52 0.68 1.85
N PRO A 51 2.84 0.36 1.89
CA PRO A 51 3.30 -1.00 1.71
C PRO A 51 2.79 -1.97 2.79
N ASN A 52 2.69 -1.52 4.05
CA ASN A 52 2.09 -2.35 5.10
C ASN A 52 0.62 -2.67 4.80
N PHE A 53 -0.14 -1.72 4.24
CA PHE A 53 -1.51 -1.99 3.79
C PHE A 53 -1.55 -3.04 2.67
N LEU A 54 -0.69 -2.96 1.64
CA LEU A 54 -0.60 -3.95 0.56
C LEU A 54 -0.19 -5.33 1.09
N PHE A 55 0.73 -5.39 2.04
CA PHE A 55 1.09 -6.63 2.73
C PHE A 55 -0.12 -7.25 3.43
N ILE A 56 -0.90 -6.46 4.18
CA ILE A 56 -2.11 -6.94 4.88
C ILE A 56 -3.19 -7.41 3.88
N VAL A 57 -3.26 -6.83 2.68
CA VAL A 57 -4.13 -7.33 1.60
C VAL A 57 -3.74 -8.78 1.26
N GLY A 58 -2.46 -9.08 1.09
CA GLY A 58 -1.97 -10.43 0.86
C GLY A 58 -2.32 -11.40 2.00
N VAL A 59 -2.05 -11.03 3.25
CA VAL A 59 -2.44 -11.81 4.44
C VAL A 59 -3.94 -12.12 4.42
N SER A 60 -4.76 -11.12 4.11
CA SER A 60 -6.22 -11.21 4.11
C SER A 60 -6.77 -12.16 3.05
N ILE A 61 -6.13 -12.23 1.87
CA ILE A 61 -6.46 -13.17 0.81
C ILE A 61 -6.31 -14.60 1.33
N VAL A 62 -5.17 -14.91 1.96
CA VAL A 62 -4.92 -16.25 2.52
C VAL A 62 -5.94 -16.60 3.59
N LEU A 63 -6.18 -15.71 4.56
CA LEU A 63 -7.14 -15.95 5.65
C LEU A 63 -8.56 -16.19 5.11
N SER A 64 -8.98 -15.44 4.09
CA SER A 64 -10.30 -15.56 3.47
C SER A 64 -10.46 -16.84 2.67
N LEU A 65 -9.46 -17.25 1.88
CA LEU A 65 -9.54 -18.40 0.99
C LEU A 65 -9.21 -19.71 1.71
N ASN A 66 -8.32 -19.71 2.70
CA ASN A 66 -7.97 -20.92 3.45
C ASN A 66 -9.15 -21.48 4.24
N ASN A 67 -10.02 -20.65 4.78
CA ASN A 67 -11.21 -21.08 5.52
C ASN A 67 -12.25 -21.81 4.64
N LYS A 68 -12.11 -21.75 3.32
CA LYS A 68 -12.99 -22.36 2.33
C LYS A 68 -12.37 -23.58 1.62
N LYS A 69 -11.23 -24.08 2.11
CA LYS A 69 -10.58 -25.26 1.54
C LYS A 69 -11.56 -26.45 1.49
N GLY A 70 -11.68 -27.05 0.29
CA GLY A 70 -12.60 -28.16 0.01
C GLY A 70 -13.97 -27.75 -0.54
N LEU A 71 -14.39 -26.48 -0.41
CA LEU A 71 -15.66 -25.95 -0.94
C LEU A 71 -15.45 -24.95 -2.08
N LEU A 72 -14.19 -24.71 -2.49
CA LEU A 72 -13.84 -23.70 -3.49
C LEU A 72 -14.10 -24.22 -4.91
N ASP A 73 -15.20 -23.77 -5.49
CA ASP A 73 -15.32 -23.72 -6.95
C ASP A 73 -14.34 -22.66 -7.45
N ARG A 74 -13.28 -23.12 -8.14
CA ARG A 74 -12.18 -22.28 -8.62
C ARG A 74 -12.69 -21.17 -9.53
N ASN A 75 -13.58 -21.49 -10.45
CA ASN A 75 -14.11 -20.52 -11.41
C ASN A 75 -14.96 -19.44 -10.73
N LYS A 76 -15.80 -19.84 -9.77
CA LYS A 76 -16.55 -18.86 -8.95
C LYS A 76 -15.63 -17.99 -8.12
N THR A 77 -14.53 -18.52 -7.63
CA THR A 77 -13.56 -17.76 -6.83
C THR A 77 -12.82 -16.75 -7.69
N ILE A 78 -12.37 -17.14 -8.89
CA ILE A 78 -11.75 -16.24 -9.88
C ILE A 78 -12.68 -15.07 -10.21
N LYS A 79 -13.94 -15.37 -10.56
CA LYS A 79 -14.96 -14.33 -10.85
C LYS A 79 -15.12 -13.36 -9.67
N LYS A 80 -15.15 -13.87 -8.43
CA LYS A 80 -15.24 -13.02 -7.22
C LYS A 80 -14.03 -12.15 -7.02
N ILE A 81 -12.82 -12.65 -7.28
CA ILE A 81 -11.58 -11.87 -7.19
C ILE A 81 -11.59 -10.74 -8.23
N ILE A 82 -11.85 -11.08 -9.50
CA ILE A 82 -11.90 -10.08 -10.59
C ILE A 82 -12.94 -9.00 -10.28
N TRP A 83 -14.17 -9.42 -9.92
CA TRP A 83 -15.25 -8.48 -9.64
C TRP A 83 -14.96 -7.57 -8.44
N ARG A 84 -14.29 -8.09 -7.41
CA ARG A 84 -13.88 -7.29 -6.26
C ARG A 84 -12.75 -6.31 -6.62
N ALA A 85 -11.77 -6.74 -7.38
CA ALA A 85 -10.71 -5.88 -7.89
C ALA A 85 -11.30 -4.75 -8.74
N PHE A 86 -12.18 -5.07 -9.68
CA PHE A 86 -12.86 -4.11 -10.52
C PHE A 86 -13.63 -3.05 -9.71
N LYS A 87 -14.38 -3.48 -8.68
CA LYS A 87 -15.07 -2.52 -7.80
C LYS A 87 -14.10 -1.59 -7.07
N ILE A 88 -12.99 -2.11 -6.54
CA ILE A 88 -11.99 -1.28 -5.85
C ILE A 88 -11.40 -0.25 -6.83
N TYR A 89 -11.12 -0.67 -8.06
CA TYR A 89 -10.62 0.20 -9.11
C TYR A 89 -11.61 1.34 -9.44
N LEU A 90 -12.88 1.00 -9.66
CA LEU A 90 -13.93 1.98 -9.94
C LEU A 90 -14.14 2.96 -8.78
N VAL A 91 -14.06 2.49 -7.53
CA VAL A 91 -14.14 3.37 -6.36
C VAL A 91 -12.96 4.34 -6.34
N GLY A 92 -11.76 3.92 -6.74
CA GLY A 92 -10.60 4.80 -6.88
C GLY A 92 -10.81 5.88 -7.94
N LEU A 93 -11.37 5.53 -9.10
CA LEU A 93 -11.73 6.51 -10.13
C LEU A 93 -12.82 7.47 -9.65
N PHE A 94 -13.85 6.96 -8.97
CA PHE A 94 -14.89 7.80 -8.39
C PHE A 94 -14.32 8.85 -7.44
N LEU A 95 -13.43 8.46 -6.53
CA LEU A 95 -12.81 9.42 -5.60
C LEU A 95 -11.94 10.47 -6.29
N TRP A 96 -11.37 10.13 -7.45
CA TRP A 96 -10.62 11.10 -8.23
C TRP A 96 -11.51 12.15 -8.89
N ILE A 97 -12.59 11.71 -9.54
CA ILE A 97 -13.48 12.63 -10.25
C ILE A 97 -14.44 13.40 -9.31
N PHE A 98 -14.68 12.90 -8.10
CA PHE A 98 -15.54 13.55 -7.11
C PHE A 98 -14.80 14.70 -6.39
N PRO A 99 -15.40 15.90 -6.20
CA PRO A 99 -16.79 16.26 -6.48
C PRO A 99 -16.99 17.02 -7.81
N SER A 100 -15.91 17.32 -8.55
CA SER A 100 -15.98 18.16 -9.77
C SER A 100 -16.56 17.43 -10.98
N PHE A 101 -16.49 16.09 -11.00
CA PHE A 101 -16.86 15.25 -12.15
C PHE A 101 -16.16 15.64 -13.46
N ASP A 102 -14.89 16.08 -13.34
CA ASP A 102 -14.04 16.38 -14.51
C ASP A 102 -13.59 15.09 -15.17
N PHE A 103 -14.17 14.81 -16.34
CA PHE A 103 -13.87 13.61 -17.13
C PHE A 103 -12.73 13.83 -18.14
N ASP A 104 -12.30 15.07 -18.35
CA ASP A 104 -11.20 15.39 -19.27
C ASP A 104 -9.83 15.16 -18.61
N ASN A 105 -9.75 15.31 -17.29
CA ASN A 105 -8.54 15.20 -16.48
C ASN A 105 -8.56 13.97 -15.55
N ILE A 106 -8.81 12.80 -16.12
CA ILE A 106 -8.84 11.56 -15.33
C ILE A 106 -7.41 11.06 -15.08
N ARG A 107 -7.07 10.82 -13.81
CA ARG A 107 -5.92 10.03 -13.40
C ARG A 107 -6.32 8.56 -13.28
N TRP A 108 -5.81 7.71 -14.17
CA TRP A 108 -6.14 6.27 -14.22
C TRP A 108 -5.38 5.43 -13.21
N THR A 109 -4.35 6.00 -12.59
CA THR A 109 -3.55 5.43 -11.51
C THR A 109 -4.02 5.96 -10.15
N GLY A 110 -3.42 5.46 -9.06
CA GLY A 110 -3.69 5.92 -7.70
C GLY A 110 -3.71 4.79 -6.68
N VAL A 111 -3.91 5.15 -5.43
CA VAL A 111 -3.80 4.24 -4.27
C VAL A 111 -4.78 3.06 -4.38
N LEU A 112 -6.07 3.32 -4.63
CA LEU A 112 -7.07 2.24 -4.74
C LEU A 112 -6.91 1.42 -6.01
N GLN A 113 -6.49 2.03 -7.11
CA GLN A 113 -6.18 1.34 -8.35
C GLN A 113 -5.01 0.36 -8.13
N ARG A 114 -3.94 0.80 -7.47
CA ARG A 114 -2.82 -0.08 -7.10
C ARG A 114 -3.24 -1.20 -6.15
N ILE A 115 -4.05 -0.91 -5.12
CA ILE A 115 -4.64 -1.94 -4.24
C ILE A 115 -5.45 -2.95 -5.05
N SER A 116 -6.22 -2.50 -6.05
CA SER A 116 -6.99 -3.36 -6.93
C SER A 116 -6.09 -4.34 -7.70
N PHE A 117 -5.02 -3.86 -8.32
CA PHE A 117 -4.06 -4.70 -9.04
C PHE A 117 -3.36 -5.67 -8.09
N VAL A 118 -2.86 -5.20 -6.95
CA VAL A 118 -2.23 -6.07 -5.94
C VAL A 118 -3.20 -7.16 -5.48
N PHE A 119 -4.45 -6.81 -5.18
CA PHE A 119 -5.47 -7.78 -4.78
C PHE A 119 -5.75 -8.81 -5.88
N LEU A 120 -5.89 -8.36 -7.14
CA LEU A 120 -6.14 -9.22 -8.29
C LEU A 120 -4.99 -10.22 -8.48
N PHE A 121 -3.76 -9.71 -8.63
CA PHE A 121 -2.60 -10.55 -8.92
C PHE A 121 -2.24 -11.47 -7.75
N CYS A 122 -2.27 -10.98 -6.51
CA CYS A 122 -2.07 -11.83 -5.33
C CYS A 122 -3.14 -12.92 -5.20
N GLY A 123 -4.41 -12.60 -5.53
CA GLY A 123 -5.48 -13.58 -5.56
C GLY A 123 -5.24 -14.67 -6.60
N MET A 124 -4.79 -14.30 -7.80
CA MET A 124 -4.43 -15.25 -8.87
C MET A 124 -3.19 -16.07 -8.50
N ILE A 125 -2.13 -15.44 -8.01
CA ILE A 125 -0.92 -16.11 -7.53
C ILE A 125 -1.28 -17.16 -6.47
N TYR A 126 -2.14 -16.83 -5.51
CA TYR A 126 -2.55 -17.76 -4.47
C TYR A 126 -3.33 -18.99 -5.00
N LEU A 127 -4.10 -18.81 -6.09
CA LEU A 127 -4.90 -19.89 -6.70
C LEU A 127 -4.11 -20.77 -7.66
N PHE A 128 -3.10 -20.23 -8.33
CA PHE A 128 -2.41 -20.90 -9.44
C PHE A 128 -1.01 -21.34 -9.12
N ILE A 129 -0.32 -20.68 -8.18
CA ILE A 129 1.07 -20.98 -7.84
C ILE A 129 1.13 -21.69 -6.50
N GLU A 130 1.94 -22.75 -6.41
CA GLU A 130 2.17 -23.45 -5.15
C GLU A 130 2.92 -22.53 -4.16
N LYS A 131 2.53 -22.57 -2.90
CA LYS A 131 3.03 -21.70 -1.84
C LYS A 131 4.56 -21.74 -1.66
N ARG A 132 5.19 -22.89 -1.97
CA ARG A 132 6.66 -23.03 -1.91
C ARG A 132 7.41 -22.13 -2.89
N TYR A 133 6.75 -21.69 -3.97
CA TYR A 133 7.35 -20.85 -5.00
C TYR A 133 7.17 -19.35 -4.76
N PHE A 134 6.37 -18.92 -3.76
CA PHE A 134 6.11 -17.50 -3.52
C PHE A 134 7.40 -16.70 -3.25
N MET A 135 8.32 -17.25 -2.44
CA MET A 135 9.59 -16.58 -2.17
C MET A 135 10.47 -16.52 -3.43
N TYR A 136 10.56 -17.60 -4.20
CA TYR A 136 11.31 -17.61 -5.46
C TYR A 136 10.76 -16.59 -6.47
N LEU A 137 9.44 -16.56 -6.62
CA LEU A 137 8.75 -15.57 -7.46
C LEU A 137 9.13 -14.14 -7.01
N SER A 138 9.08 -13.87 -5.71
CA SER A 138 9.40 -12.55 -5.17
C SER A 138 10.83 -12.15 -5.47
N VAL A 139 11.79 -13.02 -5.17
CA VAL A 139 13.21 -12.72 -5.37
C VAL A 139 13.53 -12.52 -6.85
N ILE A 140 13.05 -13.42 -7.73
CA ILE A 140 13.31 -13.32 -9.18
C ILE A 140 12.71 -12.01 -9.73
N THR A 141 11.46 -11.70 -9.38
CA THR A 141 10.80 -10.48 -9.86
C THR A 141 11.52 -9.21 -9.40
N LEU A 142 11.97 -9.16 -8.12
CA LEU A 142 12.66 -8.00 -7.59
C LEU A 142 14.08 -7.84 -8.16
N ILE A 143 14.79 -8.95 -8.45
CA ILE A 143 16.09 -8.91 -9.14
C ILE A 143 15.91 -8.42 -10.58
N LEU A 144 14.90 -8.92 -11.30
CA LEU A 144 14.62 -8.45 -12.66
C LEU A 144 14.24 -6.97 -12.67
N TYR A 145 13.42 -6.52 -11.72
CA TYR A 145 13.06 -5.11 -11.59
C TYR A 145 14.28 -4.24 -11.29
N TRP A 146 15.13 -4.66 -10.34
CA TRP A 146 16.41 -4.03 -10.03
C TRP A 146 17.30 -3.90 -11.29
N PHE A 147 17.42 -5.00 -12.05
CA PHE A 147 18.21 -5.01 -13.29
C PHE A 147 17.65 -4.04 -14.34
N ILE A 148 16.33 -4.03 -14.55
CA ILE A 148 15.68 -3.14 -15.51
C ILE A 148 15.92 -1.68 -15.13
N MET A 149 15.78 -1.34 -13.86
CA MET A 149 15.87 0.05 -13.39
C MET A 149 17.29 0.61 -13.40
N LEU A 150 18.33 -0.25 -13.27
CA LEU A 150 19.73 0.20 -13.18
C LEU A 150 20.50 0.06 -14.49
N TYR A 151 20.21 -0.96 -15.29
CA TYR A 151 21.10 -1.34 -16.41
C TYR A 151 20.45 -1.23 -17.77
N ILE A 152 19.12 -1.16 -17.88
CA ILE A 152 18.48 -1.01 -19.19
C ILE A 152 18.48 0.47 -19.57
N PRO A 153 19.16 0.84 -20.69
CA PRO A 153 19.15 2.21 -21.17
C PRO A 153 17.75 2.69 -21.51
N ILE A 154 17.43 3.94 -21.14
CA ILE A 154 16.15 4.56 -21.44
C ILE A 154 16.16 4.98 -22.91
N PRO A 155 15.16 4.56 -23.71
CA PRO A 155 15.11 4.92 -25.13
C PRO A 155 15.14 6.43 -25.35
N GLY A 156 16.09 6.90 -26.18
CA GLY A 156 16.25 8.31 -26.50
C GLY A 156 16.92 9.19 -25.43
N ILE A 157 17.25 8.61 -24.25
CA ILE A 157 17.86 9.35 -23.13
C ILE A 157 19.25 8.78 -22.79
N GLY A 158 19.39 7.44 -22.69
CA GLY A 158 20.64 6.78 -22.32
C GLY A 158 20.57 6.06 -20.96
N GLN A 159 21.67 6.07 -20.22
CA GLN A 159 21.73 5.36 -18.93
C GLN A 159 20.80 5.99 -17.89
N PRO A 160 20.14 5.17 -17.05
CA PRO A 160 19.29 5.67 -15.98
C PRO A 160 20.09 6.43 -14.92
N ASP A 161 19.47 7.47 -14.37
CA ASP A 161 19.93 8.16 -13.15
C ASP A 161 18.78 8.18 -12.13
N LEU A 162 18.89 7.33 -11.12
CA LEU A 162 17.85 7.20 -10.10
C LEU A 162 17.85 8.34 -9.07
N SER A 163 18.77 9.29 -9.16
CA SER A 163 18.75 10.51 -8.35
C SER A 163 17.76 11.55 -8.91
N VAL A 164 17.41 11.43 -10.18
CA VAL A 164 16.51 12.33 -10.89
C VAL A 164 15.19 11.66 -11.21
N PRO A 165 14.04 12.22 -10.83
CA PRO A 165 12.72 11.63 -11.05
C PRO A 165 12.42 11.26 -12.49
N GLU A 166 12.88 12.04 -13.45
CA GLU A 166 12.58 11.90 -14.88
C GLU A 166 13.54 10.94 -15.62
N LEU A 167 14.68 10.59 -15.02
CA LEU A 167 15.73 9.82 -15.69
C LEU A 167 15.73 8.33 -15.29
N ASN A 168 14.56 7.69 -15.34
CA ASN A 168 14.41 6.27 -15.04
C ASN A 168 13.38 5.59 -15.96
N MET A 169 13.46 4.26 -16.04
CA MET A 169 12.61 3.46 -16.91
C MET A 169 11.12 3.53 -16.51
N ALA A 170 10.79 3.67 -15.23
CA ALA A 170 9.40 3.76 -14.79
C ALA A 170 8.75 5.05 -15.32
N HIS A 171 9.44 6.19 -15.18
CA HIS A 171 9.01 7.46 -15.76
C HIS A 171 8.82 7.36 -17.28
N TYR A 172 9.80 6.78 -18.00
CA TYR A 172 9.70 6.62 -19.44
C TYR A 172 8.44 5.84 -19.85
N ILE A 173 8.14 4.74 -19.16
CA ILE A 173 6.96 3.92 -19.41
C ILE A 173 5.69 4.70 -19.10
N ASP A 174 5.63 5.36 -17.95
CA ASP A 174 4.45 6.11 -17.53
C ASP A 174 4.16 7.25 -18.51
N LYS A 175 5.16 8.04 -18.87
CA LYS A 175 5.02 9.15 -19.82
C LYS A 175 4.51 8.73 -21.21
N ASN A 176 4.89 7.53 -21.68
CA ASN A 176 4.53 7.09 -23.03
C ASN A 176 3.26 6.23 -23.09
N TYR A 177 2.86 5.58 -22.00
CA TYR A 177 1.80 4.57 -22.00
C TYR A 177 0.67 4.80 -21.00
N LEU A 178 0.83 5.68 -19.98
CA LEU A 178 -0.29 6.02 -19.12
C LEU A 178 -1.25 6.98 -19.83
N PRO A 179 -2.54 6.65 -19.90
CA PRO A 179 -3.55 7.58 -20.36
C PRO A 179 -3.90 8.62 -19.29
N GLY A 180 -4.37 9.77 -19.72
CA GLY A 180 -4.85 10.84 -18.84
C GLY A 180 -3.72 11.61 -18.16
N ILE A 181 -3.98 12.11 -16.96
CA ILE A 181 -3.00 12.89 -16.19
C ILE A 181 -2.25 12.02 -15.19
N MET A 182 -1.05 12.44 -14.84
CA MET A 182 -0.20 11.83 -13.81
C MET A 182 -0.14 12.73 -12.57
N TRP A 183 0.21 12.16 -11.42
CA TRP A 183 0.28 12.90 -10.16
C TRP A 183 1.31 14.03 -10.19
N GLN A 184 2.44 13.82 -10.83
CA GLN A 184 3.56 14.77 -10.93
C GLN A 184 3.81 15.10 -12.40
N ASP A 185 2.84 15.63 -13.10
CA ASP A 185 2.88 16.03 -14.52
C ASP A 185 3.56 15.02 -15.46
N THR A 186 4.76 14.55 -15.12
CA THR A 186 5.61 13.71 -15.95
C THR A 186 5.78 12.27 -15.43
N TRP A 187 5.40 11.98 -14.19
CA TRP A 187 5.49 10.64 -13.60
C TRP A 187 4.42 10.40 -12.53
N ASP A 188 4.16 9.14 -12.21
CA ASP A 188 3.15 8.75 -11.23
C ASP A 188 3.73 7.75 -10.22
N PRO A 189 3.64 8.03 -8.88
CA PRO A 189 4.11 7.11 -7.86
C PRO A 189 3.34 5.76 -7.88
N GLU A 190 2.15 5.72 -8.46
CA GLU A 190 1.36 4.51 -8.68
C GLU A 190 1.40 4.04 -10.16
N GLY A 191 2.49 4.30 -10.88
CA GLY A 191 2.67 3.99 -12.29
C GLY A 191 2.66 2.50 -12.66
N ILE A 192 2.84 2.24 -13.96
CA ILE A 192 2.73 0.89 -14.53
C ILE A 192 3.85 -0.02 -14.00
N LEU A 193 5.10 0.38 -14.22
CA LEU A 193 6.26 -0.47 -13.90
C LEU A 193 6.40 -0.65 -12.39
N THR A 194 6.18 0.41 -11.60
CA THR A 194 6.27 0.41 -10.14
C THR A 194 5.17 -0.45 -9.48
N THR A 195 4.11 -0.80 -10.21
CA THR A 195 3.07 -1.72 -9.74
C THR A 195 3.60 -3.15 -9.60
N ILE A 196 4.60 -3.57 -10.38
CA ILE A 196 5.18 -4.92 -10.31
C ILE A 196 5.78 -5.20 -8.91
N PRO A 197 6.75 -4.42 -8.41
CA PRO A 197 7.28 -4.64 -7.06
C PRO A 197 6.25 -4.40 -5.96
N SER A 198 5.23 -3.57 -6.18
CA SER A 198 4.13 -3.42 -5.21
C SER A 198 3.29 -4.70 -5.07
N ILE A 199 3.10 -5.46 -6.16
CA ILE A 199 2.47 -6.80 -6.13
C ILE A 199 3.31 -7.74 -5.26
N ILE A 200 4.64 -7.67 -5.33
CA ILE A 200 5.53 -8.49 -4.50
C ILE A 200 5.38 -8.17 -3.02
N THR A 201 5.14 -6.91 -2.66
CA THR A 201 4.78 -6.57 -1.27
C THR A 201 3.52 -7.33 -0.83
N GLY A 202 2.51 -7.46 -1.69
CA GLY A 202 1.33 -8.29 -1.45
C GLY A 202 1.66 -9.79 -1.37
N VAL A 203 2.60 -10.29 -2.19
CA VAL A 203 3.07 -11.69 -2.15
C VAL A 203 3.79 -11.99 -0.82
N PHE A 204 4.57 -11.06 -0.28
CA PHE A 204 5.11 -11.19 1.08
C PHE A 204 3.98 -11.35 2.11
N GLY A 205 2.88 -10.63 1.94
CA GLY A 205 1.66 -10.83 2.73
C GLY A 205 1.04 -12.24 2.54
N LEU A 206 1.04 -12.80 1.31
CA LEU A 206 0.62 -14.20 1.08
C LEU A 206 1.51 -15.18 1.85
N ILE A 207 2.83 -14.97 1.87
CA ILE A 207 3.76 -15.79 2.63
C ILE A 207 3.45 -15.73 4.12
N ALA A 208 3.30 -14.53 4.68
CA ALA A 208 2.95 -14.33 6.08
C ALA A 208 1.61 -14.99 6.46
N GLY A 209 0.58 -14.78 5.64
CA GLY A 209 -0.72 -15.42 5.80
C GLY A 209 -0.62 -16.95 5.79
N THR A 210 0.22 -17.50 4.90
CA THR A 210 0.45 -18.96 4.81
C THR A 210 1.11 -19.51 6.09
N ILE A 211 2.05 -18.77 6.68
CA ILE A 211 2.66 -19.12 7.97
C ILE A 211 1.61 -19.09 9.07
N LEU A 212 0.80 -18.04 9.13
CA LEU A 212 -0.24 -17.88 10.16
C LEU A 212 -1.30 -19.00 10.14
N VAL A 213 -1.70 -19.50 8.98
CA VAL A 213 -2.69 -20.57 8.86
C VAL A 213 -2.08 -21.99 8.92
N SER A 214 -0.77 -22.14 9.03
CA SER A 214 -0.11 -23.44 9.15
C SER A 214 -0.51 -24.17 10.45
N SER A 215 -0.25 -25.47 10.53
CA SER A 215 -0.56 -26.29 11.71
C SER A 215 0.47 -26.17 12.85
N LYS A 216 1.56 -25.39 12.68
CA LYS A 216 2.61 -25.21 13.68
C LYS A 216 2.11 -24.45 14.92
N ASP A 217 2.85 -24.57 16.01
CA ASP A 217 2.59 -23.80 17.20
C ASP A 217 2.70 -22.29 16.95
N LEU A 218 1.96 -21.50 17.72
CA LEU A 218 1.90 -20.06 17.52
C LEU A 218 3.26 -19.40 17.73
N LYS A 219 4.03 -19.84 18.73
CA LYS A 219 5.40 -19.34 18.97
C LYS A 219 6.30 -19.54 17.74
N ASP A 220 6.29 -20.73 17.17
CA ASP A 220 7.07 -21.05 15.96
C ASP A 220 6.68 -20.18 14.75
N LYS A 221 5.38 -19.90 14.61
CA LYS A 221 4.89 -18.99 13.56
C LYS A 221 5.42 -17.58 13.75
N LEU A 222 5.34 -17.07 14.99
CA LEU A 222 5.79 -15.71 15.29
C LEU A 222 7.31 -15.57 15.13
N LEU A 223 8.09 -16.55 15.61
CA LEU A 223 9.53 -16.60 15.39
C LEU A 223 9.86 -16.62 13.88
N LYS A 224 9.16 -17.47 13.12
CA LYS A 224 9.38 -17.54 11.66
C LYS A 224 9.05 -16.23 10.96
N LEU A 225 7.95 -15.55 11.30
CA LEU A 225 7.63 -14.24 10.76
C LEU A 225 8.72 -13.23 11.11
N PHE A 226 9.19 -13.22 12.36
CA PHE A 226 10.21 -12.29 12.81
C PHE A 226 11.55 -12.52 12.09
N TYR A 227 12.02 -13.78 11.99
CA TYR A 227 13.27 -14.10 11.28
C TYR A 227 13.20 -13.75 9.79
N ILE A 228 12.12 -14.08 9.11
CA ILE A 228 11.95 -13.68 7.70
C ILE A 228 11.97 -12.16 7.60
N GLY A 229 11.27 -11.47 8.49
CA GLY A 229 11.24 -10.01 8.53
C GLY A 229 12.64 -9.43 8.69
N LEU A 230 13.40 -9.93 9.65
CA LEU A 230 14.77 -9.49 9.92
C LEU A 230 15.68 -9.68 8.70
N ILE A 231 15.65 -10.87 8.09
CA ILE A 231 16.44 -11.17 6.87
C ILE A 231 16.07 -10.21 5.73
N LEU A 232 14.79 -9.97 5.51
CA LEU A 232 14.34 -9.07 4.44
C LEU A 232 14.78 -7.62 4.69
N VAL A 233 14.81 -7.16 5.94
CA VAL A 233 15.34 -5.82 6.28
C VAL A 233 16.82 -5.72 5.91
N PHE A 234 17.65 -6.69 6.29
CA PHE A 234 19.07 -6.69 5.91
C PHE A 234 19.26 -6.79 4.39
N VAL A 235 18.47 -7.61 3.70
CA VAL A 235 18.51 -7.69 2.23
C VAL A 235 18.13 -6.36 1.61
N GLY A 236 17.09 -5.68 2.15
CA GLY A 236 16.68 -4.36 1.68
C GLY A 236 17.76 -3.31 1.88
N ASP A 237 18.43 -3.33 3.04
CA ASP A 237 19.56 -2.46 3.32
C ASP A 237 20.72 -2.71 2.33
N PHE A 238 21.09 -3.97 2.09
CA PHE A 238 22.11 -4.34 1.11
C PHE A 238 21.78 -3.81 -0.30
N PHE A 239 20.55 -3.99 -0.77
CA PHE A 239 20.12 -3.46 -2.07
C PHE A 239 20.09 -1.93 -2.13
N SER A 240 19.96 -1.25 -0.98
CA SER A 240 19.92 0.22 -0.93
C SER A 240 21.24 0.88 -1.38
N TRP A 241 22.35 0.16 -1.33
CA TRP A 241 23.66 0.64 -1.80
C TRP A 241 23.73 0.83 -3.32
N SER A 242 22.91 0.08 -4.08
CA SER A 242 22.86 0.18 -5.54
C SER A 242 21.56 0.77 -6.07
N PHE A 243 20.45 0.50 -5.42
CA PHE A 243 19.13 1.06 -5.73
C PHE A 243 18.58 1.73 -4.47
N PRO A 244 18.69 3.04 -4.34
CA PRO A 244 18.27 3.78 -3.15
C PRO A 244 16.85 3.44 -2.72
N VAL A 245 16.59 3.53 -1.41
CA VAL A 245 15.24 3.36 -0.88
C VAL A 245 14.36 4.48 -1.42
N ASN A 246 13.39 4.12 -2.25
CA ASN A 246 12.52 5.08 -2.92
C ASN A 246 11.10 4.51 -3.04
N LYS A 247 10.14 5.19 -2.39
CA LYS A 247 8.72 4.84 -2.43
C LYS A 247 8.10 5.09 -3.80
N ASN A 248 8.47 6.18 -4.45
CA ASN A 248 7.87 6.60 -5.72
C ASN A 248 8.21 5.60 -6.84
N LEU A 249 9.43 5.05 -6.82
CA LEU A 249 9.85 3.96 -7.69
C LEU A 249 9.47 2.57 -7.17
N TRP A 250 8.99 2.46 -5.92
CA TRP A 250 8.78 1.18 -5.24
C TRP A 250 10.02 0.29 -5.36
N SER A 251 11.20 0.87 -5.10
CA SER A 251 12.51 0.25 -5.36
C SER A 251 12.62 -1.14 -4.73
N THR A 252 13.52 -1.97 -5.27
CA THR A 252 13.77 -3.31 -4.74
C THR A 252 14.19 -3.26 -3.27
N SER A 253 15.07 -2.32 -2.91
CA SER A 253 15.47 -2.04 -1.53
C SER A 253 14.26 -1.69 -0.65
N TYR A 254 13.42 -0.77 -1.11
CA TYR A 254 12.19 -0.38 -0.42
C TYR A 254 11.23 -1.56 -0.24
N THR A 255 11.04 -2.38 -1.27
CA THR A 255 10.14 -3.53 -1.23
C THR A 255 10.57 -4.55 -0.19
N PHE A 256 11.86 -4.89 -0.14
CA PHE A 256 12.41 -5.81 0.86
C PHE A 256 12.34 -5.23 2.26
N LEU A 257 12.73 -3.96 2.45
CA LEU A 257 12.72 -3.28 3.73
C LEU A 257 11.29 -3.21 4.29
N MET A 258 10.33 -2.74 3.50
CA MET A 258 8.92 -2.61 3.90
C MET A 258 8.26 -3.98 4.13
N GLY A 259 8.56 -4.96 3.28
CA GLY A 259 8.14 -6.35 3.48
C GLY A 259 8.64 -6.89 4.81
N GLY A 260 9.94 -6.73 5.09
CA GLY A 260 10.56 -7.16 6.34
C GLY A 260 9.92 -6.53 7.57
N MET A 261 9.76 -5.21 7.57
CA MET A 261 9.07 -4.48 8.65
C MET A 261 7.63 -4.96 8.84
N SER A 262 6.89 -5.21 7.74
CA SER A 262 5.51 -5.71 7.82
C SER A 262 5.42 -7.12 8.41
N PHE A 263 6.39 -8.00 8.14
CA PHE A 263 6.50 -9.31 8.78
C PHE A 263 6.70 -9.16 10.29
N MET A 264 7.64 -8.32 10.73
CA MET A 264 7.92 -8.09 12.15
C MET A 264 6.75 -7.44 12.87
N LEU A 265 6.09 -6.44 12.28
CA LEU A 265 4.87 -5.83 12.83
C LEU A 265 3.75 -6.86 12.98
N THR A 266 3.56 -7.72 11.97
CA THR A 266 2.57 -8.80 12.03
C THR A 266 2.86 -9.76 13.18
N ALA A 267 4.12 -10.15 13.38
CA ALA A 267 4.52 -10.99 14.51
C ALA A 267 4.25 -10.29 15.86
N ALA A 268 4.67 -9.03 16.00
CA ALA A 268 4.51 -8.24 17.22
C ALA A 268 3.04 -8.03 17.59
N PHE A 269 2.20 -7.61 16.64
CA PHE A 269 0.77 -7.41 16.89
C PHE A 269 0.04 -8.73 17.17
N THR A 270 0.40 -9.82 16.49
CA THR A 270 -0.18 -11.14 16.78
C THR A 270 0.21 -11.60 18.18
N TYR A 271 1.44 -11.39 18.60
CA TYR A 271 1.87 -11.68 19.95
C TYR A 271 1.10 -10.86 21.00
N LEU A 272 1.04 -9.53 20.80
CA LEU A 272 0.41 -8.61 21.74
C LEU A 272 -1.10 -8.88 21.89
N ILE A 273 -1.79 -9.09 20.77
CA ILE A 273 -3.26 -9.13 20.73
C ILE A 273 -3.79 -10.56 20.85
N ASP A 274 -3.30 -11.49 20.02
CA ASP A 274 -3.86 -12.83 19.92
C ASP A 274 -3.24 -13.81 20.94
N VAL A 275 -2.00 -13.52 21.44
CA VAL A 275 -1.36 -14.32 22.51
C VAL A 275 -1.64 -13.72 23.87
N ASN A 276 -1.26 -12.46 24.08
CA ASN A 276 -1.36 -11.79 25.39
C ASN A 276 -2.76 -11.23 25.67
N GLY A 277 -3.68 -11.25 24.69
CA GLY A 277 -5.07 -10.85 24.89
C GLY A 277 -5.28 -9.35 25.09
N TYR A 278 -4.35 -8.49 24.63
CA TYR A 278 -4.48 -7.03 24.76
C TYR A 278 -5.56 -6.51 23.79
N LYS A 279 -6.69 -6.00 24.33
CA LYS A 279 -7.89 -5.65 23.54
C LYS A 279 -8.20 -4.15 23.50
N LYS A 280 -7.29 -3.28 23.88
CA LYS A 280 -7.55 -1.83 23.95
C LYS A 280 -7.60 -1.09 22.58
N PHE A 281 -7.49 -1.80 21.46
CA PHE A 281 -7.48 -1.25 20.10
C PHE A 281 -8.88 -1.22 19.44
N LYS A 282 -9.94 -0.87 20.16
CA LYS A 282 -11.31 -0.91 19.63
C LYS A 282 -11.49 -0.05 18.38
N MET A 283 -10.98 1.17 18.38
CA MET A 283 -11.04 2.08 17.22
C MET A 283 -10.38 1.45 15.98
N SER A 284 -9.13 1.01 16.10
CA SER A 284 -8.40 0.37 15.01
C SER A 284 -9.12 -0.90 14.52
N GLN A 285 -9.73 -1.68 15.41
CA GLN A 285 -10.51 -2.85 15.02
C GLN A 285 -11.72 -2.48 14.15
N VAL A 286 -12.48 -1.43 14.52
CA VAL A 286 -13.64 -0.94 13.75
C VAL A 286 -13.22 -0.46 12.38
N PHE A 287 -12.17 0.35 12.29
CA PHE A 287 -11.61 0.84 11.03
C PHE A 287 -11.09 -0.32 10.16
N GLY A 288 -10.39 -1.27 10.74
CA GLY A 288 -9.84 -2.40 10.01
C GLY A 288 -10.88 -3.38 9.48
N THR A 289 -12.03 -3.54 10.17
CA THR A 289 -13.13 -4.40 9.67
C THR A 289 -13.89 -3.77 8.51
N ASN A 290 -13.93 -2.43 8.44
CA ASN A 290 -14.68 -1.66 7.45
C ASN A 290 -13.73 -0.81 6.56
N SER A 291 -12.52 -1.28 6.30
CA SER A 291 -11.42 -0.49 5.75
C SER A 291 -11.75 0.25 4.44
N ILE A 292 -12.39 -0.42 3.47
CA ILE A 292 -12.76 0.23 2.20
C ILE A 292 -13.80 1.33 2.43
N PHE A 293 -14.84 1.05 3.22
CA PHE A 293 -15.85 2.03 3.54
C PHE A 293 -15.26 3.25 4.25
N THR A 294 -14.42 3.02 5.25
CA THR A 294 -13.76 4.08 6.02
C THR A 294 -12.86 4.95 5.13
N TYR A 295 -12.09 4.34 4.22
CA TYR A 295 -11.24 5.07 3.28
C TYR A 295 -12.06 5.94 2.33
N VAL A 296 -13.13 5.37 1.76
CA VAL A 296 -14.03 6.09 0.85
C VAL A 296 -14.74 7.23 1.57
N LEU A 297 -15.26 6.96 2.76
CA LEU A 297 -15.92 7.99 3.57
C LEU A 297 -14.97 9.14 3.90
N ALA A 298 -13.73 8.82 4.31
CA ALA A 298 -12.72 9.84 4.58
C ALA A 298 -12.43 10.66 3.32
N GLY A 299 -12.23 10.02 2.15
CA GLY A 299 -11.99 10.72 0.89
C GLY A 299 -13.16 11.64 0.49
N VAL A 300 -14.39 11.16 0.59
CA VAL A 300 -15.58 11.96 0.29
C VAL A 300 -15.71 13.14 1.26
N LEU A 301 -15.56 12.92 2.56
CA LEU A 301 -15.64 13.99 3.56
C LEU A 301 -14.57 15.06 3.34
N VAL A 302 -13.36 14.65 3.00
CA VAL A 302 -12.28 15.58 2.68
C VAL A 302 -12.60 16.39 1.44
N SER A 303 -13.01 15.72 0.35
CA SER A 303 -13.40 16.43 -0.87
C SER A 303 -14.51 17.46 -0.61
N LEU A 304 -15.48 17.13 0.23
CA LEU A 304 -16.54 18.06 0.64
C LEU A 304 -16.01 19.22 1.50
N PHE A 305 -15.01 18.96 2.34
CA PHE A 305 -14.48 19.94 3.27
C PHE A 305 -13.56 20.96 2.58
N TYR A 306 -12.81 20.50 1.56
CA TYR A 306 -11.85 21.34 0.85
C TYR A 306 -12.39 21.93 -0.46
N SER A 307 -13.50 21.43 -1.03
CA SER A 307 -14.06 21.93 -2.27
C SER A 307 -15.21 22.89 -2.05
N ASP A 308 -15.39 23.81 -2.98
CA ASP A 308 -16.52 24.73 -3.08
C ASP A 308 -17.63 24.24 -4.03
N TYR A 309 -17.41 23.15 -4.77
CA TYR A 309 -18.28 22.66 -5.83
C TYR A 309 -19.72 22.32 -5.37
N ILE A 310 -19.90 21.89 -4.13
CA ILE A 310 -21.23 21.41 -3.66
C ILE A 310 -21.94 22.48 -2.83
N ILE A 311 -21.19 23.21 -1.97
CA ILE A 311 -21.78 24.15 -1.00
C ILE A 311 -21.52 25.60 -1.41
N GLY A 312 -20.68 25.83 -2.44
CA GLY A 312 -20.23 27.16 -2.85
C GLY A 312 -19.27 27.84 -1.86
N ILE A 313 -18.85 27.13 -0.82
CA ILE A 313 -17.98 27.65 0.24
C ILE A 313 -16.99 26.56 0.64
N GLN A 314 -15.71 26.90 0.75
CA GLN A 314 -14.68 26.00 1.30
C GLN A 314 -14.77 25.97 2.83
N LEU A 315 -15.31 24.89 3.38
CA LEU A 315 -15.45 24.72 4.84
C LEU A 315 -14.11 24.77 5.56
N ASN A 316 -13.04 24.25 4.90
CA ASN A 316 -11.67 24.32 5.43
C ASN A 316 -11.24 25.78 5.68
N SER A 317 -11.50 26.68 4.75
CA SER A 317 -11.11 28.11 4.89
C SER A 317 -11.81 28.78 6.07
N ILE A 318 -13.10 28.48 6.27
CA ILE A 318 -13.86 29.00 7.42
C ILE A 318 -13.25 28.46 8.72
N PHE A 319 -12.98 27.15 8.78
CA PHE A 319 -12.45 26.51 9.97
C PHE A 319 -11.07 27.05 10.33
N VAL A 320 -10.15 27.15 9.36
CA VAL A 320 -8.80 27.67 9.57
C VAL A 320 -8.83 29.15 9.98
N ASN A 321 -9.62 29.98 9.31
CA ASN A 321 -9.76 31.42 9.68
C ASN A 321 -10.31 31.57 11.09
N THR A 322 -11.31 30.78 11.48
CA THR A 322 -11.83 30.78 12.86
C THR A 322 -10.75 30.42 13.89
N LEU A 323 -9.89 29.43 13.59
CA LEU A 323 -8.78 29.05 14.48
C LEU A 323 -7.71 30.15 14.57
N ILE A 324 -7.42 30.83 13.47
CA ILE A 324 -6.49 31.99 13.44
C ILE A 324 -7.06 33.14 14.28
N ASP A 325 -8.35 33.47 14.10
CA ASP A 325 -9.02 34.56 14.81
C ASP A 325 -9.11 34.28 16.32
N THR A 326 -9.24 33.01 16.70
CA THR A 326 -9.23 32.61 18.14
C THR A 326 -7.83 32.49 18.74
N GLY A 327 -6.77 32.66 17.93
CA GLY A 327 -5.37 32.53 18.38
C GLY A 327 -4.91 31.11 18.68
N VAL A 328 -5.70 30.10 18.29
CA VAL A 328 -5.36 28.68 18.46
C VAL A 328 -4.39 28.20 17.36
N TYR A 329 -4.37 28.88 16.22
CA TYR A 329 -3.48 28.57 15.09
C TYR A 329 -2.53 29.75 14.84
N PRO A 330 -1.23 29.51 14.65
CA PRO A 330 -0.30 30.58 14.33
C PRO A 330 -0.62 31.18 12.95
N LYS A 331 -0.45 32.50 12.83
CA LYS A 331 -0.66 33.22 11.57
C LYS A 331 0.40 32.82 10.55
#